data_5bdfbb5ecb5ae121b6555c0fc946f852
#
_entry.id   5bdfbb5ecb5ae121b6555c0fc946f852
#
_cell.length_a   1.000
_cell.length_b   1.000
_cell.length_c   1.000
_cell.angle_alpha   90.00
_cell.angle_beta   90.00
_cell.angle_gamma   90.00
#
_symmetry.space_group_name_H-M   'P 1'
#
loop_
_entity.id
_entity.type
_entity.pdbx_description
1 polymer ?
#
loop_
_entity_poly.entity_id
_entity_poly.type
_entity_poly.pdbx_seq_one_letter_code
_entity_poly.pdbx_strand_id
1 'polypeptide(L)'
;MTTAGHCLCRKTGWEFEGEMSWGCYCHCDDCRRNCAAPVVAWVGVPLENFKWMGTAPHAFESSPGAQRYFCGTCGSPLGFKASHYPGVMHVYAASLADPATFKPEFHLNSESRLPWLKMEDDLPKCEGTLFQTSDEAESLT
;
A
#
# COMPACT_ATOMS: atom_id res chain seq x y z
N MET A 1 -14.77 14.50 -1.65
CA MET A 1 -13.40 15.05 -1.68
C MET A 1 -12.48 14.11 -2.42
N THR A 2 -11.73 14.62 -3.37
CA THR A 2 -10.84 13.82 -4.21
C THR A 2 -9.43 13.77 -3.61
N THR A 3 -8.89 12.57 -3.48
CA THR A 3 -7.50 12.36 -3.10
C THR A 3 -6.76 11.79 -4.31
N ALA A 4 -5.56 12.26 -4.55
CA ALA A 4 -4.79 11.88 -5.73
C ALA A 4 -3.32 11.65 -5.42
N GLY A 5 -2.66 10.93 -6.31
CA GLY A 5 -1.23 10.70 -6.25
C GLY A 5 -0.65 10.46 -7.63
N HIS A 6 0.66 10.35 -7.71
CA HIS A 6 1.34 10.13 -8.98
C HIS A 6 2.75 9.56 -8.79
N CYS A 7 3.30 9.03 -9.87
CA CYS A 7 4.67 8.54 -9.92
C CYS A 7 5.67 9.70 -10.04
N LEU A 8 6.96 9.35 -10.01
CA LEU A 8 8.03 10.34 -10.12
C LEU A 8 7.95 11.17 -11.40
N CYS A 9 7.74 10.53 -12.56
CA CYS A 9 7.68 11.24 -13.84
C CYS A 9 6.32 11.86 -14.14
N ARG A 10 5.32 11.61 -13.30
CA ARG A 10 3.95 12.12 -13.37
C ARG A 10 3.11 11.58 -14.53
N LYS A 11 3.63 10.67 -15.33
CA LYS A 11 2.85 10.10 -16.43
C LYS A 11 1.73 9.20 -15.96
N THR A 12 1.91 8.52 -14.83
CA THR A 12 0.88 7.67 -14.24
C THR A 12 0.48 8.24 -12.89
N GLY A 13 -0.81 8.38 -12.68
CA GLY A 13 -1.36 8.84 -11.43
C GLY A 13 -2.58 8.03 -11.05
N TRP A 14 -3.19 8.40 -9.94
CA TRP A 14 -4.41 7.79 -9.45
C TRP A 14 -5.21 8.82 -8.67
N GLU A 15 -6.51 8.56 -8.57
CA GLU A 15 -7.37 9.36 -7.70
C GLU A 15 -8.52 8.52 -7.20
N PHE A 16 -9.12 8.93 -6.10
CA PHE A 16 -10.34 8.33 -5.61
C PHE A 16 -11.19 9.38 -4.90
N GLU A 17 -12.49 9.10 -4.85
CA GLU A 17 -13.42 9.91 -4.10
C GLU A 17 -13.73 9.26 -2.77
N GLY A 18 -13.76 10.05 -1.71
CA GLY A 18 -14.10 9.57 -0.38
C GLY A 18 -12.93 9.63 0.59
N GLU A 19 -13.06 8.88 1.66
CA GLU A 19 -12.05 8.84 2.71
C GLU A 19 -11.17 7.61 2.59
N MET A 20 -9.91 7.76 2.99
CA MET A 20 -8.98 6.64 3.10
C MET A 20 -9.49 5.70 4.17
N SER A 21 -9.44 4.40 3.88
CA SER A 21 -9.92 3.40 4.83
C SER A 21 -8.99 3.24 6.03
N TRP A 22 -7.68 3.28 5.77
CA TRP A 22 -6.66 3.13 6.81
C TRP A 22 -5.30 3.53 6.26
N GLY A 23 -4.36 3.77 7.17
CA GLY A 23 -2.96 4.00 6.83
C GLY A 23 -2.08 3.17 7.74
N CYS A 24 -1.01 2.58 7.21
CA CYS A 24 -0.14 1.74 8.01
C CYS A 24 1.29 1.70 7.48
N TYR A 25 2.18 1.16 8.33
CA TYR A 25 3.52 0.74 7.93
C TYR A 25 3.53 -0.77 7.81
N CYS A 26 4.03 -1.30 6.71
CA CYS A 26 4.16 -2.73 6.50
C CYS A 26 5.63 -3.13 6.42
N HIS A 27 6.00 -4.12 7.21
CA HIS A 27 7.39 -4.60 7.31
C HIS A 27 7.63 -5.91 6.56
N CYS A 28 6.65 -6.42 5.83
CA CYS A 28 6.78 -7.72 5.18
C CYS A 28 7.87 -7.70 4.09
N ASP A 29 8.47 -8.87 3.87
CA ASP A 29 9.57 -9.02 2.93
C ASP A 29 9.18 -8.61 1.50
N ASP A 30 8.01 -9.04 1.05
CA ASP A 30 7.55 -8.75 -0.31
C ASP A 30 7.37 -7.25 -0.55
N CYS A 31 6.75 -6.55 0.41
CA CYS A 31 6.55 -5.11 0.27
C CYS A 31 7.88 -4.37 0.25
N ARG A 32 8.80 -4.76 1.15
CA ARG A 32 10.12 -4.13 1.19
C ARG A 32 10.89 -4.35 -0.12
N ARG A 33 10.93 -5.60 -0.60
CA ARG A 33 11.69 -5.91 -1.80
C ARG A 33 11.10 -5.28 -3.05
N ASN A 34 9.78 -5.19 -3.12
CA ASN A 34 9.13 -4.62 -4.28
C ASN A 34 9.56 -3.17 -4.57
N CYS A 35 9.89 -2.41 -3.55
CA CYS A 35 10.29 -1.02 -3.71
C CYS A 35 11.67 -0.69 -3.12
N ALA A 36 12.39 -1.71 -2.66
CA ALA A 36 13.72 -1.56 -2.06
C ALA A 36 13.73 -0.55 -0.90
N ALA A 37 12.68 -0.58 -0.08
CA ALA A 37 12.55 0.30 1.07
C ALA A 37 12.61 -0.51 2.38
N PRO A 38 13.10 0.08 3.47
CA PRO A 38 13.20 -0.64 4.74
C PRO A 38 11.85 -0.88 5.40
N VAL A 39 10.83 -0.11 5.00
CA VAL A 39 9.44 -0.26 5.43
C VAL A 39 8.57 0.42 4.38
N VAL A 40 7.34 -0.01 4.24
CA VAL A 40 6.42 0.57 3.27
C VAL A 40 5.25 1.20 3.98
N ALA A 41 4.94 2.44 3.62
CA ALA A 41 3.75 3.14 4.08
C ALA A 41 2.63 2.93 3.07
N TRP A 42 1.54 2.33 3.52
CA TRP A 42 0.38 2.03 2.69
C TRP A 42 -0.84 2.82 3.11
N VAL A 43 -1.65 3.16 2.12
CA VAL A 43 -2.99 3.71 2.35
C VAL A 43 -3.98 2.78 1.67
N GLY A 44 -5.01 2.37 2.40
CA GLY A 44 -6.11 1.60 1.83
C GLY A 44 -7.21 2.53 1.35
N VAL A 45 -7.66 2.32 0.11
CA VAL A 45 -8.73 3.11 -0.47
C VAL A 45 -9.78 2.20 -1.08
N PRO A 46 -11.06 2.59 -1.03
CA PRO A 46 -12.12 1.79 -1.66
C PRO A 46 -11.88 1.65 -3.16
N LEU A 47 -11.83 0.42 -3.62
CA LEU A 47 -11.57 0.13 -5.03
C LEU A 47 -12.66 0.72 -5.94
N GLU A 48 -13.90 0.72 -5.49
CA GLU A 48 -15.03 1.17 -6.30
C GLU A 48 -14.93 2.64 -6.71
N ASN A 49 -14.23 3.44 -5.91
CA ASN A 49 -14.06 4.88 -6.15
C ASN A 49 -12.67 5.22 -6.66
N PHE A 50 -11.87 4.23 -6.92
CA PHE A 50 -10.47 4.40 -7.34
C PHE A 50 -10.35 4.32 -8.86
N LYS A 51 -9.51 5.16 -9.43
CA LYS A 51 -9.17 5.04 -10.85
C LYS A 51 -7.74 5.48 -11.12
N TRP A 52 -7.15 4.81 -12.08
CA TRP A 52 -5.84 5.21 -12.60
C TRP A 52 -6.02 6.41 -13.52
N MET A 53 -5.03 7.32 -13.50
CA MET A 53 -5.03 8.53 -14.29
C MET A 53 -3.79 8.56 -15.18
N GLY A 54 -3.91 9.20 -16.34
CA GLY A 54 -2.80 9.31 -17.27
C GLY A 54 -2.47 7.99 -17.95
N THR A 55 -1.18 7.69 -18.08
CA THR A 55 -0.74 6.43 -18.68
C THR A 55 -1.04 5.27 -17.73
N ALA A 56 -1.65 4.21 -18.25
CA ALA A 56 -1.97 3.04 -17.42
C ALA A 56 -0.70 2.45 -16.80
N PRO A 57 -0.75 2.03 -15.54
CA PRO A 57 0.41 1.39 -14.93
C PRO A 57 0.65 0.00 -15.49
N HIS A 58 1.88 -0.47 -15.35
CA HIS A 58 2.19 -1.88 -15.54
C HIS A 58 1.88 -2.63 -14.26
N ALA A 59 1.71 -3.93 -14.36
CA ALA A 59 1.43 -4.78 -13.21
C ALA A 59 2.30 -6.02 -13.25
N PHE A 60 2.76 -6.41 -12.06
CA PHE A 60 3.49 -7.66 -11.87
C PHE A 60 2.69 -8.52 -10.89
N GLU A 61 2.37 -9.74 -11.29
CA GLU A 61 1.71 -10.68 -10.39
C GLU A 61 2.76 -11.27 -9.46
N SER A 62 2.83 -10.76 -8.23
CA SER A 62 3.86 -11.16 -7.28
C SER A 62 3.54 -12.49 -6.60
N SER A 63 2.27 -12.86 -6.57
CA SER A 63 1.79 -14.16 -6.11
C SER A 63 0.39 -14.36 -6.67
N PRO A 64 -0.16 -15.58 -6.64
CA PRO A 64 -1.49 -15.80 -7.22
C PRO A 64 -2.54 -14.85 -6.64
N GLY A 65 -3.19 -14.10 -7.53
CA GLY A 65 -4.21 -13.14 -7.13
C GLY A 65 -3.71 -11.81 -6.61
N ALA A 66 -2.39 -11.58 -6.60
CA ALA A 66 -1.80 -10.33 -6.09
C ALA A 66 -1.09 -9.59 -7.21
N GLN A 67 -1.48 -8.33 -7.42
CA GLN A 67 -0.91 -7.47 -8.46
C GLN A 67 -0.21 -6.29 -7.82
N ARG A 68 1.02 -6.02 -8.28
CA ARG A 68 1.78 -4.85 -7.86
C ARG A 68 1.95 -3.94 -9.06
N TYR A 69 1.51 -2.69 -8.88
CA TYR A 69 1.43 -1.72 -9.96
C TYR A 69 2.58 -0.73 -9.90
N PHE A 70 3.10 -0.39 -11.06
CA PHE A 70 4.22 0.55 -11.16
C PHE A 70 4.14 1.31 -12.47
N CYS A 71 4.78 2.47 -12.52
CA CYS A 71 4.86 3.25 -13.75
C CYS A 71 5.81 2.58 -14.72
N GLY A 72 5.34 2.28 -15.92
CA GLY A 72 6.18 1.65 -16.94
C GLY A 72 7.24 2.57 -17.51
N THR A 73 7.14 3.89 -17.29
CA THR A 73 8.12 4.86 -17.78
C THR A 73 9.25 5.10 -16.80
N CYS A 74 8.91 5.35 -15.52
CA CYS A 74 9.94 5.69 -14.52
C CYS A 74 10.16 4.61 -13.47
N GLY A 75 9.33 3.55 -13.46
CA GLY A 75 9.50 2.44 -12.52
C GLY A 75 8.97 2.67 -11.12
N SER A 76 8.41 3.85 -10.83
CA SER A 76 7.89 4.12 -9.49
C SER A 76 6.82 3.11 -9.11
N PRO A 77 6.95 2.44 -7.94
CA PRO A 77 5.86 1.61 -7.44
C PRO A 77 4.68 2.49 -7.04
N LEU A 78 3.47 2.03 -7.33
CA LEU A 78 2.27 2.85 -7.14
C LEU A 78 1.20 2.18 -6.29
N GLY A 79 1.01 0.88 -6.43
CA GLY A 79 -0.08 0.24 -5.71
C GLY A 79 -0.01 -1.26 -5.65
N PHE A 80 -0.96 -1.83 -4.92
CA PHE A 80 -1.08 -3.26 -4.71
C PHE A 80 -2.55 -3.62 -4.57
N LYS A 81 -2.95 -4.68 -5.24
CA LYS A 81 -4.30 -5.22 -5.12
C LYS A 81 -4.21 -6.73 -5.04
N ALA A 82 -4.95 -7.32 -4.13
CA ALA A 82 -4.96 -8.76 -3.98
C ALA A 82 -6.39 -9.27 -3.78
N SER A 83 -6.66 -10.46 -4.31
CA SER A 83 -7.99 -11.07 -4.22
C SER A 83 -8.41 -11.38 -2.78
N HIS A 84 -7.44 -11.60 -1.89
CA HIS A 84 -7.73 -11.84 -0.47
C HIS A 84 -7.91 -10.56 0.34
N TYR A 85 -7.83 -9.40 -0.32
CA TYR A 85 -8.24 -8.11 0.27
C TYR A 85 -9.28 -7.49 -0.68
N PRO A 86 -10.48 -8.08 -0.74
CA PRO A 86 -11.47 -7.64 -1.74
C PRO A 86 -11.92 -6.20 -1.50
N GLY A 87 -12.13 -5.48 -2.58
CA GLY A 87 -12.69 -4.14 -2.51
C GLY A 87 -11.72 -3.05 -2.10
N VAL A 88 -10.43 -3.34 -1.97
CA VAL A 88 -9.45 -2.36 -1.50
C VAL A 88 -8.28 -2.27 -2.48
N MET A 89 -7.93 -1.03 -2.83
CA MET A 89 -6.67 -0.74 -3.51
C MET A 89 -5.71 -0.21 -2.45
N HIS A 90 -4.51 -0.76 -2.41
CA HIS A 90 -3.44 -0.25 -1.55
C HIS A 90 -2.58 0.67 -2.40
N VAL A 91 -2.43 1.92 -2.00
CA VAL A 91 -1.54 2.85 -2.69
C VAL A 91 -0.38 3.20 -1.78
N TYR A 92 0.79 3.41 -2.36
CA TYR A 92 1.96 3.82 -1.59
C TYR A 92 1.70 5.24 -1.08
N ALA A 93 1.80 5.42 0.23
CA ALA A 93 1.53 6.72 0.86
C ALA A 93 2.45 7.82 0.32
N ALA A 94 3.69 7.46 -0.01
CA ALA A 94 4.63 8.43 -0.56
C ALA A 94 4.30 8.86 -1.99
N SER A 95 3.36 8.18 -2.67
CA SER A 95 2.88 8.60 -3.98
C SER A 95 1.75 9.64 -3.90
N LEU A 96 1.22 9.91 -2.70
CA LEU A 96 0.23 10.96 -2.52
C LEU A 96 0.75 12.28 -3.08
N ALA A 97 -0.12 13.05 -3.71
CA ALA A 97 0.23 14.38 -4.22
C ALA A 97 0.72 15.28 -3.08
N ASP A 98 0.15 15.11 -1.90
CA ASP A 98 0.63 15.75 -0.67
C ASP A 98 0.90 14.66 0.37
N PRO A 99 2.11 14.07 0.36
CA PRO A 99 2.39 12.96 1.26
C PRO A 99 2.41 13.34 2.74
N ALA A 100 2.48 14.61 3.06
CA ALA A 100 2.42 15.07 4.45
C ALA A 100 1.06 14.81 5.09
N THR A 101 0.04 14.54 4.30
CA THR A 101 -1.31 14.24 4.81
C THR A 101 -1.45 12.81 5.30
N PHE A 102 -0.46 11.95 5.05
CA PHE A 102 -0.49 10.57 5.50
C PHE A 102 -0.54 10.49 7.02
N LYS A 103 -1.43 9.64 7.52
CA LYS A 103 -1.58 9.40 8.96
C LYS A 103 -1.48 7.92 9.23
N PRO A 104 -0.31 7.41 9.63
CA PRO A 104 -0.17 6.01 9.96
C PRO A 104 -0.91 5.69 11.26
N GLU A 105 -1.54 4.51 11.29
CA GLU A 105 -2.35 4.10 12.44
C GLU A 105 -1.76 2.88 13.16
N PHE A 106 -0.99 2.05 12.44
CA PHE A 106 -0.43 0.82 12.99
C PHE A 106 0.70 0.29 12.13
N HIS A 107 1.45 -0.66 12.69
CA HIS A 107 2.46 -1.43 11.96
C HIS A 107 1.90 -2.82 11.67
N LEU A 108 2.10 -3.30 10.45
CA LEU A 108 1.77 -4.67 10.05
C LEU A 108 3.04 -5.49 9.85
N ASN A 109 2.92 -6.79 10.08
CA ASN A 109 4.03 -7.73 9.91
C ASN A 109 5.27 -7.29 10.69
N SER A 110 5.06 -6.82 11.92
CA SER A 110 6.14 -6.28 12.74
C SER A 110 7.19 -7.32 13.08
N GLU A 111 6.84 -8.61 13.04
CA GLU A 111 7.79 -9.70 13.22
C GLU A 111 8.87 -9.73 12.14
N SER A 112 8.60 -9.14 10.97
CA SER A 112 9.53 -9.09 9.84
C SER A 112 10.36 -7.81 9.80
N ARG A 113 10.22 -6.97 10.82
CA ARG A 113 10.93 -5.68 10.88
C ARG A 113 12.43 -5.88 10.79
N LEU A 114 13.09 -5.02 10.00
CA LEU A 114 14.54 -5.05 9.90
C LEU A 114 15.17 -4.56 11.20
N PRO A 115 16.19 -5.28 11.71
CA PRO A 115 16.77 -4.93 13.02
C PRO A 115 17.50 -3.59 13.03
N TRP A 116 17.94 -3.11 11.88
CA TRP A 116 18.65 -1.83 11.79
C TRP A 116 17.72 -0.63 11.58
N LEU A 117 16.40 -0.88 11.39
CA LEU A 117 15.42 0.19 11.25
C LEU A 117 14.85 0.54 12.62
N LYS A 118 15.10 1.77 13.07
CA LYS A 118 14.56 2.26 14.33
C LYS A 118 13.45 3.27 14.04
N MET A 119 12.25 2.98 14.52
CA MET A 119 11.10 3.87 14.37
C MET A 119 10.56 4.14 15.77
N GLU A 120 10.49 5.43 16.11
CA GLU A 120 9.98 5.86 17.41
C GLU A 120 8.57 6.42 17.23
N ASP A 121 7.59 5.61 17.59
CA ASP A 121 6.19 6.00 17.58
C ASP A 121 5.44 5.12 18.58
N ASP A 122 4.22 5.52 18.90
CA ASP A 122 3.36 4.81 19.85
C ASP A 122 2.30 3.96 19.15
N LEU A 123 2.49 3.72 17.85
CA LEU A 123 1.50 2.97 17.07
C LEU A 123 1.51 1.50 17.45
N PRO A 124 0.34 0.84 17.42
CA PRO A 124 0.27 -0.60 17.63
C PRO A 124 1.16 -1.36 16.66
N LYS A 125 1.85 -2.39 17.17
CA LYS A 125 2.71 -3.26 16.39
C LYS A 125 2.01 -4.60 16.24
N CYS A 126 1.52 -4.90 15.04
CA CYS A 126 0.77 -6.10 14.78
C CYS A 126 1.64 -7.14 14.08
N GLU A 127 1.57 -8.38 14.55
CA GLU A 127 2.16 -9.51 13.86
C GLU A 127 1.17 -9.94 12.76
N GLY A 128 1.69 -10.24 11.58
CA GLY A 128 0.84 -10.51 10.45
C GLY A 128 0.07 -9.27 10.03
N THR A 129 -1.12 -9.44 9.51
CA THR A 129 -1.97 -8.34 9.06
C THR A 129 -3.18 -8.17 9.97
N LEU A 130 -3.68 -6.94 10.07
CA LEU A 130 -4.87 -6.66 10.87
C LEU A 130 -6.14 -7.29 10.31
N PHE A 131 -6.11 -7.67 9.06
CA PHE A 131 -7.27 -8.28 8.41
C PHE A 131 -7.34 -9.77 8.67
N GLN A 132 -6.34 -10.31 9.36
CA GLN A 132 -6.29 -11.71 9.78
C GLN A 132 -6.79 -11.82 11.21
N THR A 133 -8.08 -11.60 11.39
CA THR A 133 -8.73 -11.94 12.65
C THR A 133 -8.99 -13.43 12.66
N SER A 134 -9.46 -14.00 13.76
CA SER A 134 -9.63 -15.43 13.86
C SER A 134 -10.40 -16.04 12.69
N ASP A 135 -11.55 -15.51 12.38
CA ASP A 135 -12.34 -16.00 11.26
C ASP A 135 -11.87 -15.40 9.96
N GLU A 136 -11.50 -14.15 10.01
CA GLU A 136 -11.01 -13.44 8.83
C GLU A 136 -9.60 -13.85 8.47
N ALA A 137 -8.78 -14.18 9.44
CA ALA A 137 -7.47 -14.70 9.19
C ALA A 137 -7.55 -15.97 8.35
N GLU A 138 -8.52 -16.82 8.66
CA GLU A 138 -8.75 -18.02 7.88
C GLU A 138 -9.17 -17.71 6.47
N SER A 139 -9.81 -16.57 6.26
CA SER A 139 -10.26 -16.16 4.93
C SER A 139 -9.21 -15.35 4.19
N LEU A 140 -8.34 -14.65 4.91
CA LEU A 140 -7.36 -13.73 4.31
C LEU A 140 -5.96 -14.32 4.21
N THR A 141 -5.69 -15.29 5.01
CA THR A 141 -4.44 -16.05 4.91
C THR A 141 -4.61 -17.26 4.03
#